data_98d9f1a954af040d152842ca28001dd3
#
_entry.id   98d9f1a954af040d152842ca28001dd3
#
_cell.length_a   1.000
_cell.length_b   1.000
_cell.length_c   1.000
_cell.angle_alpha   90.00
_cell.angle_beta   90.00
_cell.angle_gamma   90.00
#
_symmetry.space_group_name_H-M   'P 1'
#
loop_
_entity.id
_entity.type
_entity.pdbx_description
1 polymer ?
#
loop_
_entity_poly.entity_id
_entity_poly.type
_entity_poly.pdbx_seq_one_letter_code
_entity_poly.pdbx_strand_id
1 'polypeptide(L)'
;MKIAIIGAGAWGTALGRLLVLGGNEVTLWGHVPAWLDEMRQTHRNERFLPGIDLPRALHLESDFDRAVRATECVVVAVPSQVFRDVTRRLGDYSGLVVTVTKGIEYDTGLTMSGVLTETAPQATPVALSGPTFAVEVARDIPTAIVAGSRHAGAAQAVQALFSRSSFRVYTSQDVLGVELGGALKNVIAIAAGISDGLGFGDNSKAALVTRAIVEMRRLGVACGARPETFTGLSGLGDLMVTCFSRHSRNRGFGERVGRGERPAEIAAGMVAVAEGYPTARSAHRLARKHQVETPVMDEVYAILYEGKNAEQAVRDLMLRDLKPEI
;
A
#
# COMPACT_ATOMS: atom_id res chain seq x y z
N MET A 1 23.66 -8.59 -3.28
CA MET A 1 23.30 -7.26 -3.84
C MET A 1 23.44 -6.20 -2.77
N LYS A 2 23.79 -4.99 -3.19
CA LYS A 2 23.68 -3.77 -2.37
C LYS A 2 22.30 -3.14 -2.57
N ILE A 3 21.55 -2.95 -1.50
CA ILE A 3 20.14 -2.52 -1.55
C ILE A 3 19.94 -1.34 -0.60
N ALA A 4 19.32 -0.27 -1.09
CA ALA A 4 18.79 0.78 -0.22
C ALA A 4 17.28 0.59 -0.02
N ILE A 5 16.82 0.74 1.22
CA ILE A 5 15.40 0.84 1.53
C ILE A 5 15.13 2.26 2.01
N ILE A 6 14.27 2.96 1.30
CA ILE A 6 13.92 4.35 1.57
C ILE A 6 12.62 4.37 2.36
N GLY A 7 12.74 4.60 3.67
CA GLY A 7 11.62 4.66 4.61
C GLY A 7 11.72 3.63 5.74
N ALA A 8 12.09 4.07 6.94
CA ALA A 8 12.22 3.27 8.15
C ALA A 8 10.88 3.08 8.90
N GLY A 9 9.75 3.02 8.17
CA GLY A 9 8.45 2.62 8.71
C GLY A 9 8.36 1.10 8.94
N ALA A 10 7.20 0.62 9.39
CA ALA A 10 6.98 -0.80 9.66
C ALA A 10 7.34 -1.70 8.46
N TRP A 11 6.86 -1.33 7.25
CA TRP A 11 7.05 -2.15 6.07
C TRP A 11 8.49 -2.13 5.55
N GLY A 12 9.13 -0.94 5.48
CA GLY A 12 10.54 -0.86 5.10
C GLY A 12 11.46 -1.59 6.07
N THR A 13 11.18 -1.51 7.37
CA THR A 13 11.93 -2.25 8.41
C THR A 13 11.77 -3.77 8.26
N ALA A 14 10.55 -4.25 8.04
CA ALA A 14 10.30 -5.70 7.85
C ALA A 14 11.00 -6.24 6.59
N LEU A 15 10.95 -5.49 5.48
CA LEU A 15 11.66 -5.85 4.25
C LEU A 15 13.18 -5.77 4.41
N GLY A 16 13.69 -4.78 5.17
CA GLY A 16 15.12 -4.70 5.49
C GLY A 16 15.61 -5.94 6.22
N ARG A 17 14.86 -6.37 7.25
CA ARG A 17 15.14 -7.63 7.95
C ARG A 17 15.12 -8.83 6.99
N LEU A 18 14.09 -8.95 6.19
CA LEU A 18 13.92 -10.05 5.23
C LEU A 18 15.10 -10.14 4.24
N LEU A 19 15.52 -8.99 3.70
CA LEU A 19 16.60 -8.93 2.70
C LEU A 19 17.98 -9.19 3.31
N VAL A 20 18.26 -8.70 4.54
CA VAL A 20 19.50 -9.02 5.28
C VAL A 20 19.58 -10.51 5.57
N LEU A 21 18.51 -11.12 6.07
CA LEU A 21 18.45 -12.57 6.31
C LEU A 21 18.57 -13.39 5.01
N GLY A 22 18.32 -12.76 3.88
CA GLY A 22 18.57 -13.30 2.56
C GLY A 22 20.01 -13.14 2.04
N GLY A 23 20.92 -12.66 2.88
CA GLY A 23 22.35 -12.52 2.53
C GLY A 23 22.67 -11.26 1.71
N ASN A 24 21.81 -10.24 1.71
CA ASN A 24 22.08 -8.99 1.02
C ASN A 24 22.69 -7.93 1.96
N GLU A 25 23.45 -7.01 1.40
CA GLU A 25 23.93 -5.80 2.07
C GLU A 25 22.82 -4.75 1.97
N VAL A 26 22.18 -4.41 3.11
CA VAL A 26 21.00 -3.56 3.13
C VAL A 26 21.23 -2.32 3.96
N THR A 27 20.97 -1.16 3.38
CA THR A 27 20.93 0.13 4.06
C THR A 27 19.48 0.61 4.16
N LEU A 28 18.99 0.80 5.37
CA LEU A 28 17.67 1.36 5.67
C LEU A 28 17.80 2.86 5.94
N TRP A 29 17.25 3.66 5.07
CA TRP A 29 17.20 5.11 5.22
C TRP A 29 15.97 5.57 6.00
N GLY A 30 16.18 6.49 6.94
CA GLY A 30 15.12 7.19 7.66
C GLY A 30 15.42 8.69 7.78
N HIS A 31 14.40 9.52 7.65
CA HIS A 31 14.55 10.99 7.64
C HIS A 31 14.70 11.61 9.03
N VAL A 32 14.54 10.85 10.12
CA VAL A 32 14.69 11.33 11.50
C VAL A 32 15.89 10.64 12.16
N PRO A 33 17.05 11.31 12.27
CA PRO A 33 18.28 10.71 12.79
C PRO A 33 18.10 10.10 14.19
N ALA A 34 17.39 10.80 15.10
CA ALA A 34 17.19 10.32 16.47
C ALA A 34 16.48 8.95 16.55
N TRP A 35 15.56 8.66 15.63
CA TRP A 35 14.90 7.34 15.59
C TRP A 35 15.85 6.24 15.12
N LEU A 36 16.75 6.57 14.19
CA LEU A 36 17.78 5.62 13.73
C LEU A 36 18.82 5.36 14.83
N ASP A 37 19.16 6.37 15.64
CA ASP A 37 20.06 6.21 16.77
C ASP A 37 19.47 5.29 17.84
N GLU A 38 18.19 5.42 18.14
CA GLU A 38 17.46 4.48 19.00
C GLU A 38 17.49 3.05 18.43
N MET A 39 17.23 2.90 17.12
CA MET A 39 17.30 1.60 16.46
C MET A 39 18.71 0.99 16.48
N ARG A 40 19.78 1.80 16.38
CA ARG A 40 21.18 1.33 16.49
C ARG A 40 21.48 0.79 17.90
N GLN A 41 20.98 1.47 18.93
CA GLN A 41 21.21 1.10 20.33
C GLN A 41 20.41 -0.14 20.74
N THR A 42 19.16 -0.21 20.32
CA THR A 42 18.22 -1.26 20.76
C THR A 42 18.16 -2.47 19.82
N HIS A 43 18.65 -2.33 18.59
CA HIS A 43 18.42 -3.28 17.50
C HIS A 43 16.93 -3.59 17.27
N ARG A 44 16.05 -2.60 17.47
CA ARG A 44 14.60 -2.69 17.30
C ARG A 44 14.04 -1.40 16.73
N ASN A 45 12.91 -1.51 16.04
CA ASN A 45 12.10 -0.36 15.65
C ASN A 45 10.79 -0.38 16.47
N GLU A 46 10.88 -0.05 17.75
CA GLU A 46 9.74 -0.14 18.67
C GLU A 46 8.60 0.81 18.28
N ARG A 47 8.90 1.89 17.57
CA ARG A 47 7.92 2.86 17.13
C ARG A 47 6.97 2.33 16.05
N PHE A 48 7.50 1.59 15.08
CA PHE A 48 6.73 1.17 13.89
C PHE A 48 6.58 -0.35 13.76
N LEU A 49 7.48 -1.13 14.36
CA LEU A 49 7.49 -2.59 14.31
C LEU A 49 7.90 -3.18 15.67
N PRO A 50 7.10 -2.95 16.72
CA PRO A 50 7.47 -3.32 18.09
C PRO A 50 7.67 -4.81 18.27
N GLY A 51 8.63 -5.17 19.15
CA GLY A 51 8.89 -6.55 19.55
C GLY A 51 9.59 -7.40 18.48
N ILE A 52 10.21 -6.78 17.46
CA ILE A 52 10.96 -7.48 16.42
C ILE A 52 12.44 -7.11 16.53
N ASP A 53 13.31 -8.11 16.71
CA ASP A 53 14.76 -7.91 16.68
C ASP A 53 15.24 -7.73 15.23
N LEU A 54 16.10 -6.73 15.04
CA LEU A 54 16.69 -6.42 13.74
C LEU A 54 18.11 -7.01 13.64
N PRO A 55 18.46 -7.59 12.48
CA PRO A 55 19.83 -8.09 12.27
C PRO A 55 20.86 -6.98 12.43
N ARG A 56 21.97 -7.27 13.11
CA ARG A 56 23.08 -6.30 13.28
C ARG A 56 23.71 -5.85 11.95
N ALA A 57 23.56 -6.67 10.91
CA ALA A 57 24.02 -6.36 9.56
C ALA A 57 23.08 -5.40 8.79
N LEU A 58 21.95 -4.97 9.37
CA LEU A 58 21.11 -3.93 8.79
C LEU A 58 21.75 -2.56 9.05
N HIS A 59 22.28 -1.94 8.01
CA HIS A 59 22.84 -0.59 8.10
C HIS A 59 21.74 0.45 8.18
N LEU A 60 21.91 1.44 9.07
CA LEU A 60 20.95 2.53 9.26
C LEU A 60 21.60 3.85 8.82
N GLU A 61 20.97 4.61 7.93
CA GLU A 61 21.51 5.83 7.36
C GLU A 61 20.45 6.94 7.30
N SER A 62 20.80 8.14 7.71
CA SER A 62 19.94 9.33 7.64
C SER A 62 20.24 10.21 6.42
N ASP A 63 21.41 10.08 5.84
CA ASP A 63 21.77 10.76 4.60
C ASP A 63 21.27 9.94 3.40
N PHE A 64 20.40 10.54 2.60
CA PHE A 64 19.79 9.87 1.45
C PHE A 64 20.80 9.50 0.38
N ASP A 65 21.72 10.40 0.07
CA ASP A 65 22.67 10.21 -1.03
C ASP A 65 23.72 9.14 -0.68
N ARG A 66 24.07 9.03 0.63
CA ARG A 66 24.87 7.92 1.14
C ARG A 66 24.13 6.60 1.08
N ALA A 67 22.83 6.60 1.43
CA ALA A 67 22.02 5.38 1.43
C ALA A 67 21.88 4.77 0.03
N VAL A 68 21.72 5.59 -1.02
CA VAL A 68 21.52 5.12 -2.41
C VAL A 68 22.81 4.93 -3.19
N ARG A 69 23.95 5.37 -2.65
CA ARG A 69 25.24 5.31 -3.33
C ARG A 69 25.69 3.89 -3.66
N ALA A 70 25.97 3.65 -4.94
CA ALA A 70 26.45 2.37 -5.46
C ALA A 70 25.53 1.18 -5.13
N THR A 71 24.22 1.42 -5.00
CA THR A 71 23.22 0.37 -4.85
C THR A 71 22.77 -0.16 -6.21
N GLU A 72 22.44 -1.45 -6.27
CA GLU A 72 21.92 -2.13 -7.46
C GLU A 72 20.37 -2.12 -7.46
N CYS A 73 19.78 -1.95 -6.28
CA CYS A 73 18.33 -1.91 -6.11
C CYS A 73 17.96 -0.90 -5.01
N VAL A 74 16.92 -0.10 -5.27
CA VAL A 74 16.30 0.79 -4.30
C VAL A 74 14.87 0.34 -4.05
N VAL A 75 14.50 0.15 -2.78
CA VAL A 75 13.13 -0.17 -2.33
C VAL A 75 12.53 1.08 -1.72
N VAL A 76 11.44 1.59 -2.29
CA VAL A 76 10.77 2.81 -1.80
C VAL A 76 9.55 2.43 -0.96
N ALA A 77 9.62 2.69 0.35
CA ALA A 77 8.63 2.34 1.37
C ALA A 77 8.16 3.57 2.18
N VAL A 78 7.99 4.70 1.51
CA VAL A 78 7.48 5.94 2.09
C VAL A 78 5.98 6.11 1.84
N PRO A 79 5.27 6.97 2.59
CA PRO A 79 3.89 7.31 2.30
C PRO A 79 3.70 7.88 0.88
N SER A 80 2.52 7.63 0.26
CA SER A 80 2.23 8.03 -1.11
C SER A 80 2.30 9.56 -1.32
N GLN A 81 1.97 10.35 -0.28
CA GLN A 81 1.96 11.82 -0.32
C GLN A 81 3.34 12.44 -0.49
N VAL A 82 4.40 11.75 -0.05
CA VAL A 82 5.78 12.24 -0.15
C VAL A 82 6.59 11.47 -1.20
N PHE A 83 5.96 10.53 -1.89
CA PHE A 83 6.63 9.61 -2.81
C PHE A 83 7.34 10.37 -3.94
N ARG A 84 6.70 11.32 -4.59
CA ARG A 84 7.27 12.12 -5.67
C ARG A 84 8.52 12.89 -5.23
N ASP A 85 8.43 13.58 -4.10
CA ASP A 85 9.55 14.42 -3.62
C ASP A 85 10.75 13.56 -3.21
N VAL A 86 10.49 12.41 -2.62
CA VAL A 86 11.54 11.46 -2.26
C VAL A 86 12.18 10.84 -3.51
N THR A 87 11.38 10.43 -4.50
CA THR A 87 11.91 9.75 -5.70
C THR A 87 12.58 10.70 -6.67
N ARG A 88 12.28 12.01 -6.67
CA ARG A 88 13.07 13.04 -7.40
C ARG A 88 14.55 13.03 -6.99
N ARG A 89 14.86 12.67 -5.74
CA ARG A 89 16.24 12.59 -5.25
C ARG A 89 17.02 11.43 -5.86
N LEU A 90 16.35 10.46 -6.50
CA LEU A 90 17.02 9.39 -7.23
C LEU A 90 17.68 9.90 -8.53
N GLY A 91 17.14 10.97 -9.14
CA GLY A 91 17.72 11.61 -10.31
C GLY A 91 18.00 10.64 -11.46
N ASP A 92 19.29 10.51 -11.81
CA ASP A 92 19.76 9.64 -12.90
C ASP A 92 20.00 8.17 -12.49
N TYR A 93 19.46 7.74 -11.37
CA TYR A 93 19.57 6.35 -10.94
C TYR A 93 18.97 5.40 -11.98
N SER A 94 19.77 4.45 -12.49
CA SER A 94 19.41 3.54 -13.60
C SER A 94 19.20 2.09 -13.18
N GLY A 95 19.23 1.79 -11.86
CA GLY A 95 19.02 0.45 -11.32
C GLY A 95 17.56 0.06 -11.16
N LEU A 96 17.34 -1.05 -10.47
CA LEU A 96 15.99 -1.48 -10.09
C LEU A 96 15.42 -0.57 -9.01
N VAL A 97 14.17 -0.08 -9.19
CA VAL A 97 13.42 0.63 -8.15
C VAL A 97 12.14 -0.13 -7.84
N VAL A 98 12.11 -0.74 -6.65
CA VAL A 98 10.95 -1.49 -6.17
C VAL A 98 10.06 -0.57 -5.34
N THR A 99 8.87 -0.23 -5.84
CA THR A 99 7.89 0.48 -5.04
C THR A 99 7.03 -0.51 -4.25
N VAL A 100 6.96 -0.28 -2.95
CA VAL A 100 6.08 -1.02 -2.03
C VAL A 100 5.02 -0.10 -1.43
N THR A 101 4.98 1.15 -1.90
CA THR A 101 4.00 2.18 -1.54
C THR A 101 2.69 1.93 -2.27
N LYS A 102 1.59 1.94 -1.52
CA LYS A 102 0.23 1.72 -2.05
C LYS A 102 -0.54 3.03 -2.05
N GLY A 103 -0.76 3.61 -3.23
CA GLY A 103 -1.46 4.88 -3.36
C GLY A 103 -1.60 5.34 -4.81
N ILE A 104 -2.37 6.42 -4.99
CA ILE A 104 -2.58 7.12 -6.25
C ILE A 104 -2.31 8.59 -5.99
N GLU A 105 -1.41 9.19 -6.75
CA GLU A 105 -1.12 10.61 -6.62
C GLU A 105 -2.33 11.45 -7.01
N TYR A 106 -2.71 12.41 -6.18
CA TYR A 106 -3.95 13.14 -6.36
C TYR A 106 -3.95 14.02 -7.62
N ASP A 107 -2.88 14.78 -7.83
CA ASP A 107 -2.86 15.80 -8.89
C ASP A 107 -2.80 15.20 -10.30
N THR A 108 -2.07 14.13 -10.47
CA THR A 108 -1.85 13.48 -11.78
C THR A 108 -2.74 12.28 -12.02
N GLY A 109 -3.18 11.59 -10.95
CA GLY A 109 -3.84 10.29 -11.01
C GLY A 109 -2.88 9.13 -11.29
N LEU A 110 -1.57 9.37 -11.23
CA LEU A 110 -0.56 8.34 -11.45
C LEU A 110 -0.44 7.38 -10.27
N THR A 111 -0.20 6.12 -10.57
CA THR A 111 0.31 5.14 -9.58
C THR A 111 1.80 5.39 -9.31
N MET A 112 2.36 4.76 -8.30
CA MET A 112 3.74 5.02 -7.87
C MET A 112 4.78 4.71 -8.96
N SER A 113 4.58 3.67 -9.76
CA SER A 113 5.45 3.39 -10.92
C SER A 113 5.31 4.48 -12.00
N GLY A 114 4.13 5.04 -12.19
CA GLY A 114 3.91 6.19 -13.06
C GLY A 114 4.67 7.43 -12.59
N VAL A 115 4.63 7.71 -11.27
CA VAL A 115 5.42 8.79 -10.67
C VAL A 115 6.92 8.54 -10.85
N LEU A 116 7.41 7.29 -10.66
CA LEU A 116 8.82 6.94 -10.89
C LEU A 116 9.26 7.20 -12.32
N THR A 117 8.41 6.94 -13.32
CA THR A 117 8.73 7.22 -14.72
C THR A 117 9.02 8.71 -14.96
N GLU A 118 8.39 9.61 -14.21
CA GLU A 118 8.65 11.06 -14.30
C GLU A 118 9.83 11.53 -13.45
N THR A 119 10.05 10.92 -12.27
CA THR A 119 11.02 11.41 -11.27
C THR A 119 12.38 10.72 -11.35
N ALA A 120 12.44 9.50 -11.88
CA ALA A 120 13.65 8.71 -12.11
C ALA A 120 13.52 7.93 -13.43
N PRO A 121 13.55 8.63 -14.58
CA PRO A 121 13.20 8.06 -15.89
C PRO A 121 14.16 6.96 -16.38
N GLN A 122 15.37 6.90 -15.84
CA GLN A 122 16.35 5.85 -16.17
C GLN A 122 16.19 4.59 -15.29
N ALA A 123 15.41 4.67 -14.22
CA ALA A 123 15.18 3.54 -13.34
C ALA A 123 14.23 2.49 -13.97
N THR A 124 14.41 1.24 -13.57
CA THR A 124 13.49 0.17 -13.96
C THR A 124 12.50 -0.09 -12.82
N PRO A 125 11.22 0.34 -12.95
CA PRO A 125 10.24 0.23 -11.87
C PRO A 125 9.67 -1.19 -11.76
N VAL A 126 9.53 -1.65 -10.50
CA VAL A 126 8.80 -2.88 -10.14
C VAL A 126 7.88 -2.57 -8.97
N ALA A 127 6.59 -2.86 -9.10
CA ALA A 127 5.64 -2.74 -8.00
C ALA A 127 5.58 -4.06 -7.22
N LEU A 128 5.71 -4.01 -5.89
CA LEU A 128 5.57 -5.18 -5.02
C LEU A 128 4.33 -5.00 -4.14
N SER A 129 3.28 -5.79 -4.38
CA SER A 129 1.97 -5.65 -3.72
C SER A 129 1.29 -7.00 -3.48
N GLY A 130 0.53 -7.10 -2.38
CA GLY A 130 -0.20 -8.30 -1.96
C GLY A 130 -0.54 -8.28 -0.48
N PRO A 131 -1.11 -9.37 0.07
CA PRO A 131 -1.54 -9.49 1.45
C PRO A 131 -0.33 -9.61 2.39
N THR A 132 0.16 -8.48 2.88
CA THR A 132 1.43 -8.41 3.63
C THR A 132 1.32 -7.45 4.81
N PHE A 133 1.08 -7.96 6.01
CA PHE A 133 1.30 -7.19 7.22
C PHE A 133 2.77 -7.27 7.63
N ALA A 134 3.37 -6.11 7.88
CA ALA A 134 4.79 -6.01 8.23
C ALA A 134 5.18 -6.89 9.43
N VAL A 135 4.31 -6.95 10.45
CA VAL A 135 4.55 -7.75 11.65
C VAL A 135 4.55 -9.26 11.37
N GLU A 136 3.72 -9.73 10.44
CA GLU A 136 3.67 -11.14 10.05
C GLU A 136 4.89 -11.53 9.23
N VAL A 137 5.26 -10.70 8.26
CA VAL A 137 6.48 -10.89 7.46
C VAL A 137 7.73 -10.86 8.34
N ALA A 138 7.80 -9.94 9.30
CA ALA A 138 8.92 -9.84 10.23
C ALA A 138 9.02 -11.04 11.21
N ARG A 139 7.94 -11.79 11.40
CA ARG A 139 7.87 -13.05 12.18
C ARG A 139 8.04 -14.30 11.32
N ASP A 140 8.43 -14.13 10.06
CA ASP A 140 8.59 -15.22 9.10
C ASP A 140 7.33 -16.08 8.89
N ILE A 141 6.12 -15.49 9.10
CA ILE A 141 4.84 -16.13 8.81
C ILE A 141 4.67 -16.27 7.28
N PRO A 142 4.24 -17.44 6.78
CA PRO A 142 4.08 -17.68 5.35
C PRO A 142 3.23 -16.62 4.66
N THR A 143 3.81 -15.96 3.68
CA THR A 143 3.22 -14.81 2.98
C THR A 143 3.47 -14.94 1.47
N ALA A 144 2.50 -14.52 0.66
CA ALA A 144 2.63 -14.47 -0.78
C ALA A 144 2.33 -13.05 -1.32
N ILE A 145 3.11 -12.63 -2.33
CA ILE A 145 3.05 -11.28 -2.89
C ILE A 145 3.30 -11.32 -4.41
N VAL A 146 3.02 -10.22 -5.12
CA VAL A 146 3.24 -10.09 -6.56
C VAL A 146 4.25 -8.99 -6.84
N ALA A 147 5.25 -9.29 -7.68
CA ALA A 147 6.15 -8.34 -8.32
C ALA A 147 5.63 -8.01 -9.72
N GLY A 148 5.13 -6.80 -9.90
CA GLY A 148 4.59 -6.31 -11.17
C GLY A 148 5.58 -5.42 -11.90
N SER A 149 5.89 -5.70 -13.17
CA SER A 149 6.70 -4.83 -14.02
C SER A 149 6.37 -5.06 -15.50
N ARG A 150 6.48 -3.99 -16.31
CA ARG A 150 6.42 -4.12 -17.77
C ARG A 150 7.63 -4.87 -18.34
N HIS A 151 8.74 -4.91 -17.59
CA HIS A 151 9.97 -5.62 -17.93
C HIS A 151 9.99 -6.96 -17.19
N ALA A 152 9.73 -8.06 -17.91
CA ALA A 152 9.66 -9.40 -17.33
C ALA A 152 10.93 -9.78 -16.54
N GLY A 153 12.12 -9.46 -17.06
CA GLY A 153 13.39 -9.71 -16.37
C GLY A 153 13.50 -8.96 -15.04
N ALA A 154 12.96 -7.74 -14.94
CA ALA A 154 12.96 -6.97 -13.69
C ALA A 154 12.02 -7.60 -12.64
N ALA A 155 10.82 -8.02 -13.05
CA ALA A 155 9.92 -8.74 -12.16
C ALA A 155 10.53 -10.05 -11.64
N GLN A 156 11.21 -10.81 -12.51
CA GLN A 156 11.92 -12.04 -12.14
C GLN A 156 13.11 -11.77 -11.20
N ALA A 157 13.89 -10.71 -11.44
CA ALA A 157 14.98 -10.32 -10.56
C ALA A 157 14.47 -9.98 -9.14
N VAL A 158 13.36 -9.22 -9.04
CA VAL A 158 12.71 -8.92 -7.75
C VAL A 158 12.11 -10.19 -7.13
N GLN A 159 11.51 -11.07 -7.93
CA GLN A 159 11.05 -12.37 -7.45
C GLN A 159 12.19 -13.17 -6.80
N ALA A 160 13.32 -13.31 -7.46
CA ALA A 160 14.48 -14.03 -6.94
C ALA A 160 15.06 -13.35 -5.68
N LEU A 161 15.12 -12.00 -5.68
CA LEU A 161 15.67 -11.21 -4.59
C LEU A 161 14.85 -11.37 -3.29
N PHE A 162 13.52 -11.36 -3.37
CA PHE A 162 12.65 -11.36 -2.20
C PHE A 162 12.16 -12.74 -1.78
N SER A 163 12.15 -13.75 -2.68
CA SER A 163 11.65 -15.08 -2.35
C SER A 163 12.45 -15.79 -1.26
N ARG A 164 11.75 -16.32 -0.27
CA ARG A 164 12.26 -17.11 0.86
C ARG A 164 11.29 -18.25 1.14
N SER A 165 11.67 -19.15 2.04
CA SER A 165 10.79 -20.27 2.47
C SER A 165 9.45 -19.78 3.04
N SER A 166 9.44 -18.63 3.70
CA SER A 166 8.24 -17.98 4.27
C SER A 166 7.69 -16.83 3.43
N PHE A 167 8.36 -16.42 2.34
CA PHE A 167 7.94 -15.27 1.54
C PHE A 167 7.99 -15.62 0.05
N ARG A 168 6.81 -15.89 -0.53
CA ARG A 168 6.68 -16.32 -1.92
C ARG A 168 6.31 -15.16 -2.83
N VAL A 169 7.10 -14.91 -3.87
CA VAL A 169 6.85 -13.84 -4.84
C VAL A 169 6.40 -14.44 -6.17
N TYR A 170 5.26 -13.97 -6.68
CA TYR A 170 4.78 -14.24 -8.04
C TYR A 170 5.10 -13.04 -8.93
N THR A 171 5.13 -13.21 -10.23
CA THR A 171 5.37 -12.13 -11.19
C THR A 171 4.10 -11.77 -11.97
N SER A 172 3.99 -10.49 -12.40
CA SER A 172 2.93 -10.00 -13.28
C SER A 172 3.50 -8.97 -14.25
N GLN A 173 2.96 -8.94 -15.48
CA GLN A 173 3.23 -7.86 -16.42
C GLN A 173 2.24 -6.70 -16.31
N ASP A 174 1.15 -6.88 -15.59
CA ASP A 174 0.13 -5.86 -15.33
C ASP A 174 0.50 -5.04 -14.08
N VAL A 175 1.54 -4.21 -14.21
CA VAL A 175 1.99 -3.34 -13.10
C VAL A 175 0.87 -2.40 -12.63
N LEU A 176 0.08 -1.89 -13.57
CA LEU A 176 -1.01 -0.97 -13.26
C LEU A 176 -2.09 -1.64 -12.40
N GLY A 177 -2.52 -2.85 -12.77
CA GLY A 177 -3.50 -3.62 -11.99
C GLY A 177 -2.98 -4.00 -10.61
N VAL A 178 -1.70 -4.39 -10.50
CA VAL A 178 -1.04 -4.69 -9.21
C VAL A 178 -1.05 -3.47 -8.28
N GLU A 179 -0.75 -2.28 -8.79
CA GLU A 179 -0.72 -1.05 -8.00
C GLU A 179 -2.13 -0.53 -7.67
N LEU A 180 -3.05 -0.52 -8.64
CA LEU A 180 -4.43 -0.08 -8.41
C LEU A 180 -5.15 -0.99 -7.42
N GLY A 181 -4.97 -2.31 -7.52
CA GLY A 181 -5.50 -3.26 -6.53
C GLY A 181 -5.02 -2.93 -5.12
N GLY A 182 -3.71 -2.76 -4.96
CA GLY A 182 -3.09 -2.40 -3.68
C GLY A 182 -3.51 -1.03 -3.13
N ALA A 183 -3.78 -0.04 -3.98
CA ALA A 183 -4.22 1.29 -3.58
C ALA A 183 -5.71 1.33 -3.22
N LEU A 184 -6.58 0.87 -4.13
CA LEU A 184 -8.04 0.96 -4.00
C LEU A 184 -8.58 0.13 -2.83
N LYS A 185 -7.99 -1.05 -2.54
CA LYS A 185 -8.39 -1.87 -1.40
C LYS A 185 -8.34 -1.11 -0.05
N ASN A 186 -7.46 -0.11 0.07
CA ASN A 186 -7.35 0.68 1.29
C ASN A 186 -8.59 1.56 1.53
N VAL A 187 -9.21 2.06 0.46
CA VAL A 187 -10.49 2.79 0.52
C VAL A 187 -11.59 1.86 0.99
N ILE A 188 -11.64 0.65 0.44
CA ILE A 188 -12.65 -0.35 0.81
C ILE A 188 -12.44 -0.84 2.25
N ALA A 189 -11.20 -0.92 2.72
CA ALA A 189 -10.92 -1.24 4.11
C ALA A 189 -11.46 -0.16 5.09
N ILE A 190 -11.46 1.12 4.68
CA ILE A 190 -12.16 2.17 5.44
C ILE A 190 -13.67 1.90 5.47
N ALA A 191 -14.30 1.56 4.32
CA ALA A 191 -15.72 1.21 4.28
C ALA A 191 -16.04 0.02 5.20
N ALA A 192 -15.21 -1.03 5.18
CA ALA A 192 -15.37 -2.18 6.07
C ALA A 192 -15.26 -1.78 7.55
N GLY A 193 -14.32 -0.89 7.87
CA GLY A 193 -14.20 -0.33 9.21
C GLY A 193 -15.41 0.50 9.63
N ILE A 194 -15.94 1.35 8.74
CA ILE A 194 -17.19 2.12 9.00
C ILE A 194 -18.33 1.16 9.32
N SER A 195 -18.49 0.09 8.54
CA SER A 195 -19.48 -0.97 8.80
C SER A 195 -19.34 -1.59 10.19
N ASP A 196 -18.09 -1.86 10.62
CA ASP A 196 -17.80 -2.36 11.97
C ASP A 196 -18.15 -1.32 13.05
N GLY A 197 -17.80 -0.05 12.83
CA GLY A 197 -18.07 1.04 13.75
C GLY A 197 -19.56 1.31 13.96
N LEU A 198 -20.39 1.09 12.92
CA LEU A 198 -21.85 1.14 12.98
C LEU A 198 -22.48 -0.11 13.62
N GLY A 199 -21.68 -1.14 13.99
CA GLY A 199 -22.16 -2.36 14.61
C GLY A 199 -22.78 -3.37 13.64
N PHE A 200 -22.49 -3.27 12.34
CA PHE A 200 -22.99 -4.24 11.36
C PHE A 200 -22.19 -5.54 11.41
N GLY A 201 -22.85 -6.65 11.08
CA GLY A 201 -22.31 -7.98 11.16
C GLY A 201 -21.56 -8.43 9.90
N ASP A 202 -21.12 -9.71 9.93
CA ASP A 202 -20.29 -10.32 8.89
C ASP A 202 -20.97 -10.40 7.53
N ASN A 203 -22.32 -10.55 7.47
CA ASN A 203 -23.07 -10.54 6.22
C ASN A 203 -22.92 -9.21 5.48
N SER A 204 -23.05 -8.09 6.21
CA SER A 204 -22.89 -6.74 5.64
C SER A 204 -21.48 -6.53 5.12
N LYS A 205 -20.48 -6.96 5.88
CA LYS A 205 -19.07 -6.85 5.48
C LYS A 205 -18.76 -7.74 4.26
N ALA A 206 -19.25 -8.98 4.22
CA ALA A 206 -19.09 -9.87 3.08
C ALA A 206 -19.72 -9.29 1.81
N ALA A 207 -20.97 -8.79 1.90
CA ALA A 207 -21.64 -8.13 0.79
C ALA A 207 -20.86 -6.90 0.30
N LEU A 208 -20.43 -6.04 1.22
CA LEU A 208 -19.62 -4.85 0.92
C LEU A 208 -18.34 -5.21 0.15
N VAL A 209 -17.56 -6.17 0.64
CA VAL A 209 -16.28 -6.58 0.02
C VAL A 209 -16.51 -7.20 -1.35
N THR A 210 -17.55 -8.02 -1.50
CA THR A 210 -17.94 -8.62 -2.79
C THR A 210 -18.34 -7.56 -3.82
N ARG A 211 -19.09 -6.56 -3.43
CA ARG A 211 -19.46 -5.46 -4.34
C ARG A 211 -18.27 -4.55 -4.66
N ALA A 212 -17.44 -4.29 -3.66
CA ALA A 212 -16.29 -3.41 -3.81
C ALA A 212 -15.22 -3.98 -4.75
N ILE A 213 -14.96 -5.30 -4.76
CA ILE A 213 -13.99 -5.87 -5.71
C ILE A 213 -14.45 -5.68 -7.17
N VAL A 214 -15.76 -5.66 -7.42
CA VAL A 214 -16.33 -5.37 -8.75
C VAL A 214 -16.06 -3.91 -9.14
N GLU A 215 -16.19 -2.96 -8.20
CA GLU A 215 -15.87 -1.54 -8.45
C GLU A 215 -14.38 -1.35 -8.72
N MET A 216 -13.52 -1.96 -7.88
CA MET A 216 -12.07 -1.92 -8.07
C MET A 216 -11.66 -2.44 -9.45
N ARG A 217 -12.23 -3.58 -9.87
CA ARG A 217 -11.99 -4.17 -11.20
C ARG A 217 -12.47 -3.25 -12.31
N ARG A 218 -13.68 -2.69 -12.19
CA ARG A 218 -14.26 -1.80 -13.19
C ARG A 218 -13.39 -0.55 -13.39
N LEU A 219 -13.03 0.11 -12.31
CA LEU A 219 -12.15 1.29 -12.35
C LEU A 219 -10.77 0.94 -12.90
N GLY A 220 -10.18 -0.16 -12.44
CA GLY A 220 -8.87 -0.60 -12.91
C GLY A 220 -8.85 -0.91 -14.40
N VAL A 221 -9.87 -1.61 -14.92
CA VAL A 221 -10.01 -1.92 -16.37
C VAL A 221 -10.18 -0.63 -17.17
N ALA A 222 -10.96 0.33 -16.70
CA ALA A 222 -11.11 1.63 -17.35
C ALA A 222 -9.79 2.43 -17.39
N CYS A 223 -8.88 2.18 -16.45
CA CYS A 223 -7.52 2.74 -16.45
C CYS A 223 -6.53 1.94 -17.31
N GLY A 224 -6.92 0.80 -17.87
CA GLY A 224 -6.09 -0.06 -18.73
C GLY A 224 -5.44 -1.25 -18.03
N ALA A 225 -5.84 -1.59 -16.81
CA ALA A 225 -5.42 -2.80 -16.11
C ALA A 225 -6.17 -4.05 -16.59
N ARG A 226 -5.61 -5.23 -16.32
CA ARG A 226 -6.24 -6.51 -16.66
C ARG A 226 -7.25 -6.92 -15.58
N PRO A 227 -8.47 -7.36 -15.93
CA PRO A 227 -9.50 -7.73 -14.96
C PRO A 227 -9.09 -8.89 -14.03
N GLU A 228 -8.28 -9.84 -14.52
CA GLU A 228 -7.83 -11.02 -13.77
C GLU A 228 -6.93 -10.62 -12.58
N THR A 229 -6.18 -9.53 -12.69
CA THR A 229 -5.29 -9.04 -11.63
C THR A 229 -6.05 -8.74 -10.35
N PHE A 230 -7.30 -8.28 -10.45
CA PHE A 230 -8.14 -7.95 -9.29
C PHE A 230 -8.64 -9.18 -8.53
N THR A 231 -8.64 -10.36 -9.12
CA THR A 231 -8.96 -11.62 -8.42
C THR A 231 -7.73 -12.32 -7.83
N GLY A 232 -6.54 -11.76 -8.07
CA GLY A 232 -5.26 -12.27 -7.57
C GLY A 232 -4.86 -11.71 -6.19
N LEU A 233 -3.58 -11.94 -5.85
CA LEU A 233 -3.02 -11.55 -4.54
C LEU A 233 -3.05 -10.04 -4.28
N SER A 234 -2.70 -9.21 -5.27
CA SER A 234 -2.70 -7.75 -5.13
C SER A 234 -4.08 -7.11 -5.14
N GLY A 235 -5.10 -7.83 -5.64
CA GLY A 235 -6.51 -7.44 -5.61
C GLY A 235 -7.24 -8.08 -4.44
N LEU A 236 -7.96 -9.18 -4.72
CA LEU A 236 -8.81 -9.87 -3.75
C LEU A 236 -8.06 -10.33 -2.49
N GLY A 237 -6.84 -10.88 -2.65
CA GLY A 237 -6.06 -11.36 -1.50
C GLY A 237 -5.75 -10.25 -0.50
N ASP A 238 -5.24 -9.11 -0.99
CA ASP A 238 -4.90 -7.96 -0.14
C ASP A 238 -6.16 -7.24 0.37
N LEU A 239 -7.25 -7.22 -0.40
CA LEU A 239 -8.54 -6.69 0.01
C LEU A 239 -9.10 -7.48 1.22
N MET A 240 -9.16 -8.81 1.11
CA MET A 240 -9.69 -9.69 2.17
C MET A 240 -8.91 -9.49 3.47
N VAL A 241 -7.59 -9.62 3.44
CA VAL A 241 -6.80 -9.50 4.67
C VAL A 241 -6.93 -8.11 5.29
N THR A 242 -7.06 -7.05 4.47
CA THR A 242 -7.13 -5.67 4.95
C THR A 242 -8.50 -5.32 5.55
N CYS A 243 -9.59 -5.85 4.99
CA CYS A 243 -10.95 -5.59 5.48
C CYS A 243 -11.29 -6.38 6.76
N PHE A 244 -10.72 -7.57 6.93
CA PHE A 244 -11.09 -8.44 8.06
C PHE A 244 -10.09 -8.40 9.21
N SER A 245 -8.84 -7.99 8.99
CA SER A 245 -7.83 -7.99 10.05
C SER A 245 -7.89 -6.75 10.94
N ARG A 246 -7.74 -6.98 12.26
CA ARG A 246 -7.53 -5.92 13.25
C ARG A 246 -6.18 -5.17 13.09
N HIS A 247 -5.23 -5.74 12.36
CA HIS A 247 -3.96 -5.09 12.07
C HIS A 247 -4.06 -4.02 10.96
N SER A 248 -5.21 -3.93 10.29
CA SER A 248 -5.42 -2.93 9.24
C SER A 248 -5.66 -1.53 9.81
N ARG A 249 -4.73 -0.63 9.55
CA ARG A 249 -4.85 0.80 9.91
C ARG A 249 -6.04 1.45 9.24
N ASN A 250 -6.31 1.10 7.98
CA ASN A 250 -7.43 1.65 7.21
C ASN A 250 -8.76 1.18 7.79
N ARG A 251 -8.89 -0.11 8.14
CA ARG A 251 -10.08 -0.63 8.81
C ARG A 251 -10.27 0.05 10.17
N GLY A 252 -9.22 0.14 10.99
CA GLY A 252 -9.29 0.81 12.29
C GLY A 252 -9.63 2.31 12.17
N PHE A 253 -9.13 2.99 11.14
CA PHE A 253 -9.54 4.35 10.81
C PHE A 253 -11.05 4.43 10.53
N GLY A 254 -11.55 3.57 9.65
CA GLY A 254 -12.98 3.49 9.33
C GLY A 254 -13.87 3.17 10.52
N GLU A 255 -13.43 2.27 11.41
CA GLU A 255 -14.16 1.91 12.63
C GLU A 255 -14.36 3.12 13.54
N ARG A 256 -13.36 3.98 13.70
CA ARG A 256 -13.47 5.25 14.44
C ARG A 256 -14.42 6.22 13.77
N VAL A 257 -14.37 6.34 12.42
CA VAL A 257 -15.32 7.16 11.66
C VAL A 257 -16.76 6.66 11.85
N GLY A 258 -16.98 5.34 11.77
CA GLY A 258 -18.30 4.72 12.00
C GLY A 258 -18.85 4.95 13.41
N ARG A 259 -17.98 5.16 14.40
CA ARG A 259 -18.34 5.55 15.78
C ARG A 259 -18.57 7.05 15.94
N GLY A 260 -18.49 7.84 14.87
CA GLY A 260 -18.76 9.27 14.87
C GLY A 260 -17.55 10.19 15.10
N GLU A 261 -16.32 9.66 15.13
CA GLU A 261 -15.13 10.50 15.20
C GLU A 261 -14.86 11.21 13.85
N ARG A 262 -14.34 12.43 13.90
CA ARG A 262 -14.05 13.23 12.70
C ARG A 262 -12.84 12.68 11.93
N PRO A 263 -12.98 12.43 10.61
CA PRO A 263 -11.89 11.87 9.80
C PRO A 263 -10.56 12.65 9.88
N ALA A 264 -10.63 13.99 9.85
CA ALA A 264 -9.45 14.85 9.92
C ALA A 264 -8.72 14.76 11.28
N GLU A 265 -9.46 14.65 12.39
CA GLU A 265 -8.90 14.49 13.73
C GLU A 265 -8.23 13.12 13.90
N ILE A 266 -8.88 12.07 13.37
CA ILE A 266 -8.30 10.73 13.35
C ILE A 266 -6.98 10.73 12.59
N ALA A 267 -6.97 11.32 11.37
CA ALA A 267 -5.78 11.37 10.52
C ALA A 267 -4.62 12.11 11.20
N ALA A 268 -4.90 13.24 11.84
CA ALA A 268 -3.89 14.05 12.54
C ALA A 268 -3.30 13.34 13.77
N GLY A 269 -4.06 12.47 14.45
CA GLY A 269 -3.62 11.72 15.62
C GLY A 269 -2.89 10.41 15.33
N MET A 270 -2.79 9.98 14.08
CA MET A 270 -2.18 8.69 13.73
C MET A 270 -0.65 8.79 13.60
N VAL A 271 0.08 7.90 14.27
CA VAL A 271 1.55 7.77 14.13
C VAL A 271 1.94 7.28 12.74
N ALA A 272 1.14 6.40 12.16
CA ALA A 272 1.39 5.84 10.83
C ALA A 272 0.17 6.08 9.93
N VAL A 273 0.42 6.53 8.71
CA VAL A 273 -0.61 6.94 7.74
C VAL A 273 -1.57 5.79 7.40
N ALA A 274 -2.88 6.09 7.40
CA ALA A 274 -3.91 5.28 6.78
C ALA A 274 -4.05 5.71 5.31
N GLU A 275 -3.36 5.01 4.40
CA GLU A 275 -3.27 5.37 2.98
C GLU A 275 -4.64 5.44 2.27
N GLY A 276 -5.66 4.76 2.80
CA GLY A 276 -7.02 4.83 2.28
C GLY A 276 -7.63 6.23 2.38
N TYR A 277 -7.24 7.02 3.40
CA TYR A 277 -7.77 8.37 3.56
C TYR A 277 -7.39 9.28 2.36
N PRO A 278 -6.11 9.53 2.04
CA PRO A 278 -5.78 10.29 0.83
C PRO A 278 -6.17 9.59 -0.46
N THR A 279 -6.11 8.25 -0.52
CA THR A 279 -6.46 7.49 -1.72
C THR A 279 -7.95 7.60 -2.08
N ALA A 280 -8.86 7.75 -1.09
CA ALA A 280 -10.29 7.93 -1.36
C ALA A 280 -10.55 9.15 -2.27
N ARG A 281 -9.85 10.27 -2.04
CA ARG A 281 -9.94 11.47 -2.87
C ARG A 281 -9.37 11.23 -4.27
N SER A 282 -8.24 10.55 -4.37
CA SER A 282 -7.62 10.22 -5.66
C SER A 282 -8.46 9.23 -6.46
N ALA A 283 -9.04 8.22 -5.82
CA ALA A 283 -9.90 7.22 -6.43
C ALA A 283 -11.19 7.85 -6.97
N HIS A 284 -11.84 8.72 -6.18
CA HIS A 284 -13.03 9.46 -6.62
C HIS A 284 -12.75 10.30 -7.87
N ARG A 285 -11.63 11.09 -7.87
CA ARG A 285 -11.22 11.88 -9.02
C ARG A 285 -10.94 11.00 -10.25
N LEU A 286 -10.26 9.87 -10.05
CA LEU A 286 -9.94 8.93 -11.12
C LEU A 286 -11.22 8.30 -11.72
N ALA A 287 -12.18 7.92 -10.87
CA ALA A 287 -13.47 7.39 -11.30
C ALA A 287 -14.25 8.42 -12.15
N ARG A 288 -14.29 9.69 -11.73
CA ARG A 288 -14.90 10.77 -12.51
C ARG A 288 -14.21 11.00 -13.84
N LYS A 289 -12.87 11.01 -13.86
CA LYS A 289 -12.08 11.15 -15.09
C LYS A 289 -12.38 10.08 -16.13
N HIS A 290 -12.59 8.83 -15.69
CA HIS A 290 -12.87 7.68 -16.54
C HIS A 290 -14.38 7.39 -16.68
N GLN A 291 -15.26 8.21 -16.10
CA GLN A 291 -16.72 8.05 -16.13
C GLN A 291 -17.19 6.67 -15.62
N VAL A 292 -16.55 6.18 -14.56
CA VAL A 292 -16.83 4.89 -13.93
C VAL A 292 -17.65 5.08 -12.67
N GLU A 293 -18.77 4.34 -12.55
CA GLU A 293 -19.56 4.30 -11.32
C GLU A 293 -18.83 3.48 -10.24
N THR A 294 -18.60 4.12 -9.09
CA THR A 294 -17.94 3.53 -7.93
C THR A 294 -18.71 3.80 -6.63
N PRO A 295 -19.97 3.29 -6.52
CA PRO A 295 -20.88 3.66 -5.44
C PRO A 295 -20.29 3.55 -4.04
N VAL A 296 -19.62 2.44 -3.72
CA VAL A 296 -18.98 2.24 -2.39
C VAL A 296 -17.85 3.25 -2.18
N MET A 297 -16.97 3.43 -3.17
CA MET A 297 -15.85 4.39 -3.06
C MET A 297 -16.35 5.84 -3.02
N ASP A 298 -17.42 6.17 -3.75
CA ASP A 298 -18.05 7.51 -3.73
C ASP A 298 -18.67 7.81 -2.35
N GLU A 299 -19.33 6.84 -1.72
CA GLU A 299 -19.86 7.02 -0.36
C GLU A 299 -18.74 7.18 0.68
N VAL A 300 -17.64 6.43 0.55
CA VAL A 300 -16.46 6.63 1.41
C VAL A 300 -15.91 8.05 1.23
N TYR A 301 -15.80 8.52 0.00
CA TYR A 301 -15.35 9.89 -0.28
C TYR A 301 -16.29 10.93 0.37
N ALA A 302 -17.60 10.79 0.19
CA ALA A 302 -18.60 11.71 0.75
C ALA A 302 -18.53 11.76 2.29
N ILE A 303 -18.37 10.60 2.95
CA ILE A 303 -18.18 10.54 4.42
C ILE A 303 -16.89 11.24 4.85
N LEU A 304 -15.77 10.99 4.15
CA LEU A 304 -14.47 11.47 4.57
C LEU A 304 -14.24 12.97 4.29
N TYR A 305 -14.82 13.50 3.21
CA TYR A 305 -14.50 14.83 2.70
C TYR A 305 -15.68 15.79 2.56
N GLU A 306 -16.92 15.28 2.49
CA GLU A 306 -18.13 16.10 2.34
C GLU A 306 -19.00 16.10 3.59
N GLY A 307 -18.59 15.39 4.64
CA GLY A 307 -19.30 15.36 5.92
C GLY A 307 -20.61 14.56 5.90
N LYS A 308 -20.78 13.65 4.92
CA LYS A 308 -21.94 12.78 4.84
C LYS A 308 -22.00 11.84 6.05
N ASN A 309 -23.19 11.69 6.63
CA ASN A 309 -23.41 10.76 7.73
C ASN A 309 -23.24 9.31 7.26
N ALA A 310 -22.51 8.49 8.03
CA ALA A 310 -22.22 7.10 7.65
C ALA A 310 -23.46 6.21 7.52
N GLU A 311 -24.47 6.37 8.41
CA GLU A 311 -25.73 5.63 8.31
C GLU A 311 -26.52 6.04 7.06
N GLN A 312 -26.49 7.34 6.69
CA GLN A 312 -27.14 7.82 5.48
C GLN A 312 -26.48 7.21 4.24
N ALA A 313 -25.15 7.14 4.19
CA ALA A 313 -24.41 6.51 3.10
C ALA A 313 -24.81 5.04 2.90
N VAL A 314 -24.97 4.29 3.99
CA VAL A 314 -25.45 2.90 3.92
C VAL A 314 -26.89 2.83 3.39
N ARG A 315 -27.80 3.71 3.86
CA ARG A 315 -29.17 3.77 3.34
C ARG A 315 -29.20 4.05 1.84
N ASP A 316 -28.38 4.99 1.39
CA ASP A 316 -28.31 5.36 -0.03
C ASP A 316 -27.79 4.20 -0.89
N LEU A 317 -26.78 3.45 -0.42
CA LEU A 317 -26.32 2.24 -1.09
C LEU A 317 -27.40 1.15 -1.19
N MET A 318 -28.19 0.96 -0.13
CA MET A 318 -29.26 -0.06 -0.08
C MET A 318 -30.48 0.31 -0.91
N LEU A 319 -30.75 1.61 -1.12
CA LEU A 319 -31.91 2.13 -1.89
C LEU A 319 -31.60 2.31 -3.39
N ARG A 320 -30.40 1.91 -3.85
CA ARG A 320 -30.08 1.93 -5.30
C ARG A 320 -31.03 1.01 -6.08
N ASP A 321 -31.21 1.35 -7.35
CA ASP A 321 -32.04 0.55 -8.26
C ASP A 321 -31.66 -0.93 -8.25
N LEU A 322 -32.69 -1.78 -8.23
CA LEU A 322 -32.54 -3.23 -8.30
C LEU A 322 -32.00 -3.61 -9.67
N LYS A 323 -30.97 -4.46 -9.68
CA LYS A 323 -30.34 -4.95 -10.91
C LYS A 323 -29.83 -6.38 -10.74
N PRO A 324 -29.63 -7.12 -11.84
CA PRO A 324 -28.96 -8.42 -11.79
C PRO A 324 -27.59 -8.30 -11.14
N GLU A 325 -27.13 -9.38 -10.52
CA GLU A 325 -25.80 -9.41 -9.92
C GLU A 325 -24.67 -9.39 -10.96
N ILE A 326 -24.89 -10.08 -12.09
CA ILE A 326 -23.96 -10.25 -13.22
C ILE A 326 -24.66 -9.81 -14.50
#